data_c87ae57117f4827a7e8384a8d6814191
#
_entry.id   c87ae57117f4827a7e8384a8d6814191
#
_cell.length_a   1.000
_cell.length_b   1.000
_cell.length_c   1.000
_cell.angle_alpha   90.00
_cell.angle_beta   90.00
_cell.angle_gamma   90.00
#
_symmetry.space_group_name_H-M   'P 1'
#
loop_
_entity.id
_entity.type
_entity.pdbx_description
1 polymer ?
#
loop_
_entity_poly.entity_id
_entity_poly.type
_entity_poly.pdbx_seq_one_letter_code
_entity_poly.pdbx_strand_id
1 'polypeptide(L)'
;MLGSNGRLIGKALAEELGFAFYDKELIDIAAQKENIPFDLLAKVDEKRGSQWRFPIDHELQMDSDFHFVPMNDVLFDLQRKIILDAAEKEDCVIVGRCANHILDNKCLSVFIHAPFEYRVQTVIERTGREEKSAQKLVKKVDKERRTYYEYFTDKKWKDISQYHLAFDSSKFEQDKIIQMIKIAL
;
A
#
# COMPACT_ATOMS: atom_id res chain seq x y z
N MET A 1 -0.38 -0.43 -8.86
CA MET A 1 -1.67 -0.10 -9.50
C MET A 1 -2.59 -1.32 -9.45
N LEU A 2 -3.92 -1.15 -9.37
CA LEU A 2 -4.82 -2.32 -9.38
C LEU A 2 -4.76 -3.01 -10.75
N GLY A 3 -4.67 -4.34 -10.76
CA GLY A 3 -4.56 -5.15 -11.97
C GLY A 3 -3.17 -5.19 -12.63
N SER A 4 -2.16 -4.52 -12.08
CA SER A 4 -0.77 -4.61 -12.59
C SER A 4 0.05 -5.77 -12.02
N ASN A 5 -0.54 -6.68 -11.30
CA ASN A 5 0.12 -7.85 -10.69
C ASN A 5 1.22 -7.55 -9.65
N GLY A 6 1.45 -6.29 -9.28
CA GLY A 6 2.53 -5.91 -8.38
C GLY A 6 2.53 -6.66 -7.03
N ARG A 7 1.34 -6.95 -6.47
CA ARG A 7 1.23 -7.77 -5.24
C ARG A 7 1.69 -9.21 -5.46
N LEU A 8 1.30 -9.83 -6.58
CA LEU A 8 1.69 -11.21 -6.90
C LEU A 8 3.18 -11.32 -7.18
N ILE A 9 3.72 -10.36 -7.94
CA ILE A 9 5.16 -10.27 -8.21
C ILE A 9 5.94 -10.11 -6.90
N GLY A 10 5.50 -9.20 -6.02
CA GLY A 10 6.15 -9.01 -4.72
C GLY A 10 6.09 -10.24 -3.82
N LYS A 11 4.95 -10.97 -3.82
CA LYS A 11 4.82 -12.21 -3.05
C LYS A 11 5.75 -13.29 -3.58
N ALA A 12 5.78 -13.53 -4.89
CA ALA A 12 6.64 -14.51 -5.50
C ALA A 12 8.13 -14.17 -5.34
N LEU A 13 8.50 -12.88 -5.42
CA LEU A 13 9.85 -12.42 -5.12
C LEU A 13 10.25 -12.75 -3.67
N ALA A 14 9.38 -12.49 -2.71
CA ALA A 14 9.63 -12.80 -1.31
C ALA A 14 9.82 -14.32 -1.09
N GLU A 15 8.97 -15.15 -1.71
CA GLU A 15 9.07 -16.61 -1.67
C GLU A 15 10.41 -17.13 -2.26
N GLU A 16 10.84 -16.58 -3.42
CA GLU A 16 12.11 -16.97 -4.05
C GLU A 16 13.36 -16.55 -3.25
N LEU A 17 13.28 -15.44 -2.52
CA LEU A 17 14.40 -14.93 -1.73
C LEU A 17 14.38 -15.44 -0.29
N GLY A 18 13.29 -16.08 0.15
CA GLY A 18 13.10 -16.44 1.56
C GLY A 18 12.86 -15.24 2.47
N PHE A 19 12.38 -14.12 1.92
CA PHE A 19 12.11 -12.88 2.64
C PHE A 19 10.70 -12.87 3.22
N ALA A 20 10.50 -12.12 4.29
CA ALA A 20 9.17 -11.86 4.81
C ALA A 20 8.34 -11.03 3.80
N PHE A 21 7.03 -11.27 3.76
CA PHE A 21 6.13 -10.55 2.88
C PHE A 21 5.08 -9.77 3.67
N TYR A 22 5.06 -8.46 3.46
CA TYR A 22 4.13 -7.54 4.12
C TYR A 22 3.24 -6.83 3.10
N ASP A 23 1.93 -6.97 3.26
CA ASP A 23 0.92 -6.28 2.46
C ASP A 23 -0.30 -5.98 3.35
N LYS A 24 -1.39 -6.65 3.13
CA LYS A 24 -2.62 -6.50 3.89
C LYS A 24 -2.43 -6.81 5.39
N GLU A 25 -1.49 -7.69 5.69
CA GLU A 25 -1.15 -8.09 7.06
C GLU A 25 -0.67 -6.92 7.94
N LEU A 26 -0.13 -5.85 7.35
CA LEU A 26 0.24 -4.64 8.11
C LEU A 26 -0.95 -4.05 8.87
N ILE A 27 -2.14 -4.08 8.27
CA ILE A 27 -3.37 -3.62 8.93
C ILE A 27 -3.75 -4.55 10.07
N ASP A 28 -3.66 -5.86 9.84
CA ASP A 28 -3.99 -6.87 10.85
C ASP A 28 -3.06 -6.74 12.06
N ILE A 29 -1.77 -6.58 11.83
CA ILE A 29 -0.76 -6.39 12.89
C ILE A 29 -1.02 -5.07 13.63
N ALA A 30 -1.35 -4.00 12.92
CA ALA A 30 -1.67 -2.71 13.50
C ALA A 30 -2.89 -2.81 14.43
N ALA A 31 -3.97 -3.46 13.97
CA ALA A 31 -5.18 -3.68 14.75
C ALA A 31 -4.91 -4.47 16.03
N GLN A 32 -4.08 -5.51 15.96
CA GLN A 32 -3.73 -6.33 17.11
C GLN A 32 -2.90 -5.57 18.16
N LYS A 33 -1.95 -4.76 17.73
CA LYS A 33 -1.06 -4.02 18.64
C LYS A 33 -1.78 -2.92 19.44
N GLU A 34 -2.77 -2.24 18.83
CA GLU A 34 -3.42 -1.08 19.42
C GLU A 34 -4.85 -1.37 19.92
N ASN A 35 -5.28 -2.64 19.93
CA ASN A 35 -6.67 -3.02 20.28
C ASN A 35 -7.76 -2.24 19.49
N ILE A 36 -7.42 -1.72 18.32
CA ILE A 36 -8.38 -1.03 17.45
C ILE A 36 -9.18 -2.09 16.68
N PRO A 37 -10.53 -2.02 16.66
CA PRO A 37 -11.35 -2.97 15.91
C PRO A 37 -10.97 -3.00 14.42
N PHE A 38 -10.65 -4.21 13.92
CA PHE A 38 -10.16 -4.41 12.55
C PHE A 38 -11.09 -3.86 11.48
N ASP A 39 -12.41 -4.00 11.66
CA ASP A 39 -13.41 -3.47 10.73
C ASP A 39 -13.39 -1.95 10.62
N LEU A 40 -12.95 -1.25 11.63
CA LEU A 40 -12.75 0.20 11.59
C LEU A 40 -11.49 0.55 10.82
N LEU A 41 -10.38 -0.14 11.06
CA LEU A 41 -9.13 0.05 10.33
C LEU A 41 -9.30 -0.27 8.84
N ALA A 42 -9.91 -1.39 8.50
CA ALA A 42 -10.14 -1.79 7.11
C ALA A 42 -11.04 -0.80 6.33
N LYS A 43 -11.96 -0.11 7.02
CA LYS A 43 -12.82 0.92 6.40
C LYS A 43 -12.08 2.24 6.16
N VAL A 44 -11.06 2.53 6.91
CA VAL A 44 -10.35 3.83 6.90
C VAL A 44 -9.09 3.78 6.05
N ASP A 45 -8.45 2.61 5.95
CA ASP A 45 -7.11 2.41 5.40
C ASP A 45 -6.86 2.99 3.99
N GLU A 46 -7.79 2.94 3.07
CA GLU A 46 -7.62 3.54 1.73
C GLU A 46 -8.61 4.69 1.45
N LYS A 47 -9.39 5.13 2.46
CA LYS A 47 -10.33 6.22 2.30
C LYS A 47 -9.69 7.57 2.65
N ARG A 48 -10.20 8.62 2.01
CA ARG A 48 -9.73 10.00 2.22
C ARG A 48 -9.76 10.40 3.69
N GLY A 49 -8.60 10.85 4.18
CA GLY A 49 -8.40 11.34 5.54
C GLY A 49 -8.96 12.70 5.75
N SER A 50 -10.13 13.05 5.67
CA SER A 50 -10.51 14.39 6.14
C SER A 50 -11.83 14.48 6.91
N GLN A 51 -12.59 13.41 7.10
CA GLN A 51 -13.91 13.58 7.70
C GLN A 51 -14.35 12.55 8.75
N TRP A 52 -13.53 11.56 9.09
CA TRP A 52 -13.92 10.62 10.14
C TRP A 52 -13.32 11.04 11.48
N ARG A 53 -14.13 11.80 12.23
CA ARG A 53 -13.90 12.06 13.65
C ARG A 53 -14.46 10.88 14.41
N PHE A 54 -13.59 10.09 15.07
CA PHE A 54 -14.08 9.15 16.06
C PHE A 54 -14.36 9.93 17.36
N PRO A 55 -15.48 9.67 18.03
CA PRO A 55 -15.63 10.10 19.40
C PRO A 55 -14.62 9.29 20.22
N ILE A 56 -13.56 9.94 20.64
CA ILE A 56 -12.72 9.46 21.73
C ILE A 56 -13.55 9.62 23.00
N ASP A 57 -13.45 8.68 23.92
CA ASP A 57 -14.20 8.67 25.17
C ASP A 57 -14.37 10.07 25.75
N HIS A 58 -15.60 10.38 26.19
CA HIS A 58 -15.98 11.70 26.69
C HIS A 58 -15.09 12.24 27.83
N GLU A 59 -14.40 11.38 28.56
CA GLU A 59 -13.49 11.78 29.62
C GLU A 59 -12.19 12.42 29.13
N LEU A 60 -11.71 12.06 27.94
CA LEU A 60 -10.47 12.61 27.34
C LEU A 60 -10.70 13.94 26.59
N GLN A 61 -11.95 14.31 26.30
CA GLN A 61 -12.28 15.57 25.59
C GLN A 61 -12.22 16.82 26.48
N MET A 62 -12.03 16.65 27.78
CA MET A 62 -12.02 17.77 28.75
C MET A 62 -10.64 18.40 28.94
N ASP A 63 -9.59 17.85 28.32
CA ASP A 63 -8.24 18.39 28.45
C ASP A 63 -7.99 19.44 27.36
N SER A 64 -7.62 20.65 27.74
CA SER A 64 -7.45 21.82 26.87
C SER A 64 -6.29 21.69 25.85
N ASP A 65 -5.42 20.70 26.05
CA ASP A 65 -4.27 20.40 25.19
C ASP A 65 -4.53 19.25 24.20
N PHE A 66 -5.78 18.82 24.07
CA PHE A 66 -6.13 17.72 23.19
C PHE A 66 -6.12 18.14 21.71
N HIS A 67 -5.02 17.88 21.03
CA HIS A 67 -4.95 18.02 19.58
C HIS A 67 -5.70 16.87 18.92
N PHE A 68 -6.76 17.22 18.19
CA PHE A 68 -7.52 16.25 17.39
C PHE A 68 -6.64 15.73 16.24
N VAL A 69 -6.19 14.48 16.34
CA VAL A 69 -5.45 13.79 15.26
C VAL A 69 -6.45 13.00 14.42
N PRO A 70 -6.55 13.21 13.09
CA PRO A 70 -7.40 12.42 12.22
C PRO A 70 -7.02 10.92 12.30
N MET A 71 -8.00 10.03 12.27
CA MET A 71 -7.77 8.58 12.37
C MET A 71 -6.78 8.06 11.31
N ASN A 72 -6.78 8.65 10.13
CA ASN A 72 -5.83 8.28 9.07
C ASN A 72 -4.39 8.59 9.43
N ASP A 73 -4.13 9.69 10.15
CA ASP A 73 -2.78 10.06 10.59
C ASP A 73 -2.31 9.09 11.68
N VAL A 74 -3.19 8.72 12.62
CA VAL A 74 -2.90 7.69 13.64
C VAL A 74 -2.58 6.35 12.99
N LEU A 75 -3.39 5.94 12.01
CA LEU A 75 -3.18 4.69 11.29
C LEU A 75 -1.88 4.73 10.48
N PHE A 76 -1.57 5.85 9.83
CA PHE A 76 -0.34 6.01 9.09
C PHE A 76 0.90 5.95 9.99
N ASP A 77 0.88 6.63 11.14
CA ASP A 77 1.97 6.59 12.11
C ASP A 77 2.19 5.18 12.66
N LEU A 78 1.13 4.44 12.89
CA LEU A 78 1.20 3.06 13.31
C LEU A 78 1.79 2.16 12.23
N GLN A 79 1.33 2.29 10.99
CA GLN A 79 1.88 1.57 9.83
C GLN A 79 3.36 1.92 9.61
N ARG A 80 3.72 3.20 9.77
CA ARG A 80 5.11 3.66 9.69
C ARG A 80 6.02 2.95 10.71
N LYS A 81 5.60 2.87 11.96
CA LYS A 81 6.34 2.13 13.00
C LYS A 81 6.52 0.67 12.62
N ILE A 82 5.44 0.00 12.19
CA ILE A 82 5.47 -1.41 11.80
C ILE A 82 6.42 -1.64 10.62
N ILE A 83 6.41 -0.76 9.62
CA ILE A 83 7.30 -0.85 8.46
C ILE A 83 8.76 -0.71 8.87
N LEU A 84 9.09 0.24 9.74
CA LEU A 84 10.44 0.44 10.26
C LEU A 84 10.89 -0.76 11.08
N ASP A 85 10.06 -1.23 12.02
CA ASP A 85 10.33 -2.40 12.85
C ASP A 85 10.56 -3.68 12.02
N ALA A 86 9.75 -3.87 10.96
CA ALA A 86 9.88 -5.01 10.07
C ALA A 86 11.20 -4.97 9.28
N ALA A 87 11.55 -3.81 8.72
CA ALA A 87 12.77 -3.64 7.93
C ALA A 87 14.05 -3.71 8.78
N GLU A 88 13.98 -3.43 10.08
CA GLU A 88 15.11 -3.59 11.01
C GLU A 88 15.28 -5.04 11.47
N LYS A 89 14.19 -5.80 11.51
CA LYS A 89 14.17 -7.14 12.06
C LYS A 89 14.59 -8.21 11.05
N GLU A 90 14.21 -8.06 9.79
CA GLU A 90 14.38 -9.12 8.79
C GLU A 90 14.34 -8.55 7.36
N ASP A 91 14.95 -9.29 6.42
CA ASP A 91 14.80 -8.98 4.99
C ASP A 91 13.35 -9.17 4.57
N CYS A 92 12.76 -8.17 3.92
CA CYS A 92 11.34 -8.19 3.62
C CYS A 92 10.96 -7.52 2.31
N VAL A 93 9.85 -7.97 1.73
CA VAL A 93 9.17 -7.32 0.61
C VAL A 93 7.89 -6.68 1.13
N ILE A 94 7.79 -5.36 0.98
CA ILE A 94 6.64 -4.57 1.45
C ILE A 94 5.88 -4.02 0.25
N VAL A 95 4.55 -4.23 0.20
CA VAL A 95 3.71 -3.78 -0.91
C VAL A 95 2.79 -2.63 -0.49
N GLY A 96 3.08 -1.44 -0.99
CA GLY A 96 2.27 -0.25 -0.78
C GLY A 96 2.55 0.49 0.53
N ARG A 97 1.53 1.15 1.11
CA ARG A 97 1.61 1.87 2.41
C ARG A 97 2.70 2.94 2.49
N CYS A 98 3.05 3.54 1.36
CA CYS A 98 4.14 4.53 1.27
C CYS A 98 5.49 4.00 1.77
N ALA A 99 5.72 2.67 1.77
CA ALA A 99 6.93 2.07 2.31
C ALA A 99 8.20 2.60 1.63
N ASN A 100 8.15 2.86 0.31
CA ASN A 100 9.26 3.49 -0.42
C ASN A 100 9.62 4.89 0.10
N HIS A 101 8.67 5.64 0.64
CA HIS A 101 8.90 6.94 1.25
C HIS A 101 9.35 6.80 2.72
N ILE A 102 8.74 5.87 3.45
CA ILE A 102 9.06 5.62 4.87
C ILE A 102 10.49 5.10 5.04
N LEU A 103 10.92 4.19 4.17
CA LEU A 103 12.24 3.57 4.20
C LEU A 103 13.30 4.39 3.45
N ASP A 104 12.85 5.32 2.59
CA ASP A 104 13.71 6.19 1.79
C ASP A 104 14.86 5.41 1.11
N ASN A 105 16.11 5.77 1.34
CA ASN A 105 17.29 5.14 0.73
C ASN A 105 17.66 3.77 1.35
N LYS A 106 16.87 3.25 2.27
CA LYS A 106 17.13 1.96 2.94
C LYS A 106 16.46 0.77 2.24
N CYS A 107 15.85 0.97 1.08
CA CYS A 107 15.17 -0.08 0.32
C CYS A 107 15.35 0.05 -1.19
N LEU A 108 15.24 -1.05 -1.91
CA LEU A 108 15.04 -1.03 -3.35
C LEU A 108 13.57 -0.76 -3.66
N SER A 109 13.25 0.44 -4.16
CA SER A 109 11.88 0.83 -4.49
C SER A 109 11.54 0.47 -5.94
N VAL A 110 10.46 -0.30 -6.12
CA VAL A 110 10.03 -0.83 -7.43
C VAL A 110 8.59 -0.42 -7.72
N PHE A 111 8.34 0.13 -8.89
CA PHE A 111 7.00 0.49 -9.36
C PHE A 111 6.52 -0.47 -10.44
N ILE A 112 5.48 -1.25 -10.15
CA ILE A 112 4.84 -2.13 -11.14
C ILE A 112 3.59 -1.47 -11.69
N HIS A 113 3.58 -1.25 -13.01
CA HIS A 113 2.46 -0.64 -13.73
C HIS A 113 2.04 -1.48 -14.93
N ALA A 114 0.92 -1.13 -15.54
CA ALA A 114 0.47 -1.64 -16.83
C ALA A 114 -0.55 -0.67 -17.45
N PRO A 115 -0.80 -0.72 -18.78
CA PRO A 115 -1.87 0.02 -19.44
C PRO A 115 -3.24 -0.23 -18.80
N PHE A 116 -4.13 0.74 -18.90
CA PHE A 116 -5.44 0.67 -18.25
C PHE A 116 -6.25 -0.55 -18.70
N GLU A 117 -6.31 -0.79 -19.99
CA GLU A 117 -7.06 -1.88 -20.62
C GLU A 117 -6.56 -3.26 -20.15
N TYR A 118 -5.25 -3.47 -20.11
CA TYR A 118 -4.63 -4.67 -19.57
C TYR A 118 -5.05 -4.92 -18.11
N ARG A 119 -5.05 -3.87 -17.30
CA ARG A 119 -5.41 -3.96 -15.88
C ARG A 119 -6.89 -4.25 -15.68
N VAL A 120 -7.75 -3.69 -16.52
CA VAL A 120 -9.19 -3.99 -16.53
C VAL A 120 -9.41 -5.45 -16.85
N GLN A 121 -8.75 -5.97 -17.93
CA GLN A 121 -8.84 -7.36 -18.31
C GLN A 121 -8.38 -8.31 -17.17
N THR A 122 -7.26 -8.01 -16.55
CA THR A 122 -6.77 -8.75 -15.37
C THR A 122 -7.79 -8.78 -14.22
N VAL A 123 -8.50 -7.68 -13.99
CA VAL A 123 -9.55 -7.63 -12.97
C VAL A 123 -10.76 -8.48 -13.36
N ILE A 124 -11.18 -8.44 -14.64
CA ILE A 124 -12.27 -9.27 -15.16
C ILE A 124 -11.96 -10.75 -14.95
N GLU A 125 -10.79 -11.20 -15.39
CA GLU A 125 -10.34 -12.60 -15.26
C GLU A 125 -10.32 -13.11 -13.83
N ARG A 126 -9.94 -12.25 -12.87
CA ARG A 126 -9.85 -12.63 -11.47
C ARG A 126 -11.15 -12.59 -10.70
N THR A 127 -12.06 -11.74 -11.10
CA THR A 127 -13.25 -11.43 -10.31
C THR A 127 -14.56 -11.83 -10.99
N GLY A 128 -14.54 -12.18 -12.30
CA GLY A 128 -15.73 -12.44 -13.10
C GLY A 128 -16.61 -11.20 -13.32
N ARG A 129 -16.11 -10.00 -13.06
CA ARG A 129 -16.92 -8.76 -13.19
C ARG A 129 -17.16 -8.41 -14.65
N GLU A 130 -18.29 -7.77 -14.90
CA GLU A 130 -18.54 -7.11 -16.18
C GLU A 130 -17.52 -5.98 -16.42
N GLU A 131 -17.18 -5.72 -17.69
CA GLU A 131 -16.16 -4.76 -18.10
C GLU A 131 -16.38 -3.35 -17.49
N LYS A 132 -17.60 -2.82 -17.60
CA LYS A 132 -17.93 -1.50 -17.03
C LYS A 132 -17.70 -1.43 -15.50
N SER A 133 -18.02 -2.53 -14.81
CA SER A 133 -17.80 -2.65 -13.37
C SER A 133 -16.31 -2.73 -13.03
N ALA A 134 -15.54 -3.51 -13.79
CA ALA A 134 -14.09 -3.62 -13.64
C ALA A 134 -13.37 -2.30 -13.91
N GLN A 135 -13.76 -1.57 -14.96
CA GLN A 135 -13.24 -0.23 -15.26
C GLN A 135 -13.47 0.77 -14.12
N LYS A 136 -14.70 0.79 -13.55
CA LYS A 136 -15.03 1.64 -12.41
C LYS A 136 -14.18 1.28 -11.18
N LEU A 137 -14.01 -0.01 -10.92
CA LEU A 137 -13.22 -0.51 -9.81
C LEU A 137 -11.75 -0.09 -9.93
N VAL A 138 -11.13 -0.30 -11.11
CA VAL A 138 -9.74 0.08 -11.37
C VAL A 138 -9.54 1.59 -11.16
N LYS A 139 -10.41 2.43 -11.72
CA LYS A 139 -10.35 3.89 -11.55
C LYS A 139 -10.52 4.31 -10.09
N LYS A 140 -11.48 3.69 -9.37
CA LYS A 140 -11.77 4.00 -7.97
C LYS A 140 -10.56 3.68 -7.08
N VAL A 141 -10.05 2.46 -7.14
CA VAL A 141 -8.93 2.01 -6.30
C VAL A 141 -7.64 2.78 -6.60
N ASP A 142 -7.34 3.03 -7.89
CA ASP A 142 -6.17 3.84 -8.24
C ASP A 142 -6.29 5.29 -7.74
N LYS A 143 -7.50 5.87 -7.75
CA LYS A 143 -7.75 7.20 -7.19
C LYS A 143 -7.54 7.21 -5.68
N GLU A 144 -8.06 6.22 -4.97
CA GLU A 144 -7.90 6.08 -3.51
C GLU A 144 -6.42 5.96 -3.14
N ARG A 145 -5.68 5.06 -3.81
CA ARG A 145 -4.22 4.86 -3.59
C ARG A 145 -3.41 6.11 -3.89
N ARG A 146 -3.73 6.78 -5.01
CA ARG A 146 -3.08 8.04 -5.35
C ARG A 146 -3.32 9.10 -4.28
N THR A 147 -4.58 9.30 -3.87
CA THR A 147 -4.92 10.29 -2.85
C THR A 147 -4.22 10.00 -1.52
N TYR A 148 -4.18 8.72 -1.10
CA TYR A 148 -3.47 8.29 0.09
C TYR A 148 -1.97 8.59 0.00
N TYR A 149 -1.32 8.18 -1.07
CA TYR A 149 0.11 8.39 -1.27
C TYR A 149 0.47 9.87 -1.31
N GLU A 150 -0.25 10.66 -2.13
CA GLU A 150 0.01 12.10 -2.29
C GLU A 150 -0.25 12.88 -0.99
N TYR A 151 -1.21 12.45 -0.16
CA TYR A 151 -1.50 13.07 1.14
C TYR A 151 -0.36 12.88 2.15
N PHE A 152 0.17 11.65 2.26
CA PHE A 152 1.18 11.34 3.26
C PHE A 152 2.63 11.61 2.83
N THR A 153 2.87 11.82 1.55
CA THR A 153 4.23 11.98 1.03
C THR A 153 4.51 13.33 0.38
N ASP A 154 3.48 14.12 0.10
CA ASP A 154 3.53 15.34 -0.73
C ASP A 154 4.16 15.11 -2.12
N LYS A 155 4.18 13.85 -2.59
CA LYS A 155 4.78 13.44 -3.86
C LYS A 155 3.73 12.85 -4.79
N LYS A 156 3.94 12.95 -6.10
CA LYS A 156 3.02 12.38 -7.10
C LYS A 156 3.19 10.87 -7.19
N TRP A 157 2.15 10.09 -6.90
CA TRP A 157 2.20 8.63 -6.88
C TRP A 157 2.75 7.96 -8.14
N LYS A 158 2.50 8.54 -9.32
CA LYS A 158 2.93 7.99 -10.61
C LYS A 158 4.23 8.59 -11.14
N ASP A 159 4.91 9.38 -10.37
CA ASP A 159 6.20 9.93 -10.75
C ASP A 159 7.27 8.84 -10.60
N ILE A 160 7.69 8.31 -11.73
CA ILE A 160 8.67 7.21 -11.80
C ILE A 160 10.04 7.59 -11.25
N SER A 161 10.37 8.88 -11.18
CA SER A 161 11.65 9.35 -10.62
C SER A 161 11.82 9.06 -9.12
N GLN A 162 10.73 8.67 -8.45
CA GLN A 162 10.72 8.30 -7.03
C GLN A 162 10.99 6.81 -6.78
N TYR A 163 11.19 6.04 -7.85
CA TYR A 163 11.41 4.61 -7.77
C TYR A 163 12.74 4.26 -8.44
N HIS A 164 13.47 3.33 -7.89
CA HIS A 164 14.73 2.85 -8.47
C HIS A 164 14.47 2.05 -9.74
N LEU A 165 13.38 1.28 -9.80
CA LEU A 165 12.98 0.48 -10.95
C LEU A 165 11.49 0.68 -11.26
N ALA A 166 11.13 0.68 -12.54
CA ALA A 166 9.75 0.69 -13.00
C ALA A 166 9.54 -0.35 -14.10
N PHE A 167 8.52 -1.22 -13.95
CA PHE A 167 8.24 -2.30 -14.89
C PHE A 167 6.81 -2.24 -15.41
N ASP A 168 6.66 -2.38 -16.72
CA ASP A 168 5.37 -2.63 -17.36
C ASP A 168 5.07 -4.13 -17.40
N SER A 169 4.21 -4.57 -16.48
CA SER A 169 3.82 -5.99 -16.38
C SER A 169 2.91 -6.50 -17.50
N SER A 170 2.56 -5.65 -18.47
CA SER A 170 1.92 -6.08 -19.71
C SER A 170 2.94 -6.52 -20.76
N LYS A 171 4.22 -6.20 -20.57
CA LYS A 171 5.32 -6.49 -21.51
C LYS A 171 6.25 -7.58 -21.04
N PHE A 172 6.35 -7.76 -19.74
CA PHE A 172 7.23 -8.74 -19.13
C PHE A 172 6.43 -9.71 -18.26
N GLU A 173 6.72 -10.98 -18.40
CA GLU A 173 6.21 -12.02 -17.53
C GLU A 173 6.75 -11.87 -16.10
N GLN A 174 6.01 -12.38 -15.14
CA GLN A 174 6.32 -12.26 -13.71
C GLN A 174 7.76 -12.69 -13.40
N ASP A 175 8.17 -13.87 -13.87
CA ASP A 175 9.49 -14.43 -13.58
C ASP A 175 10.62 -13.58 -14.11
N LYS A 176 10.44 -12.96 -15.29
CA LYS A 176 11.44 -12.03 -15.86
C LYS A 176 11.57 -10.76 -15.02
N ILE A 177 10.44 -10.21 -14.54
CA ILE A 177 10.48 -9.04 -13.64
C ILE A 177 11.21 -9.40 -12.35
N ILE A 178 10.91 -10.57 -11.76
CA ILE A 178 11.59 -11.06 -10.56
C ILE A 178 13.09 -11.19 -10.77
N GLN A 179 13.52 -11.79 -11.88
CA GLN A 179 14.94 -11.91 -12.21
C GLN A 179 15.63 -10.54 -12.33
N MET A 180 14.99 -9.57 -13.01
CA MET A 180 15.53 -8.21 -13.12
C MET A 180 15.64 -7.51 -11.77
N ILE A 181 14.67 -7.71 -10.87
CA ILE A 181 14.74 -7.16 -9.51
C ILE A 181 15.88 -7.81 -8.73
N LYS A 182 16.06 -9.13 -8.83
CA LYS A 182 17.14 -9.87 -8.15
C LYS A 182 18.54 -9.44 -8.59
N ILE A 183 18.71 -9.00 -9.84
CA ILE A 183 19.98 -8.46 -10.33
C ILE A 183 20.30 -7.09 -9.71
N ALA A 184 19.27 -6.34 -9.29
CA ALA A 184 19.42 -5.01 -8.72
C ALA A 184 19.52 -5.00 -7.18
N LEU A 185 19.33 -6.16 -6.52
CA LEU A 185 19.52 -6.34 -5.07
C LEU A 185 21.00 -6.55 -4.75
#